data_1ff70b05de12c4b77e4a999efdff6c99
#
_entry.id   1ff70b05de12c4b77e4a999efdff6c99
#
_cell.length_a   1.000
_cell.length_b   1.000
_cell.length_c   1.000
_cell.angle_alpha   90.00
_cell.angle_beta   90.00
_cell.angle_gamma   90.00
#
_symmetry.space_group_name_H-M   'P 1'
#
loop_
_entity.id
_entity.type
_entity.pdbx_description
1 polymer ?
#
loop_
_entity_poly.entity_id
_entity_poly.type
_entity_poly.pdbx_seq_one_letter_code
_entity_poly.pdbx_strand_id
1 'polypeptide(L)'
;MTVSYGLVAPGRSGGSGGIDTTALKPGLSDPVHDSQRIFRSLLTALAHPGRQVDLAGAPEGPLPLDPATTAAALTLLDLDAPLWIDWIADTPQLRAYLKFHCGCPIVERSQTAAFGLVTDPENMPRLALFAQGIDQYPDRAATLLLQLPDLEGGPAVTLRGPGIRDSIGFAPAGLPDWFWNDWRLNAAQFPLGVDIFFTCGETVIGLPRSILAEG
;
A
#
# COMPACT_ATOMS: atom_id res chain seq x y z
N MET A 1 -60.48 17.39 -32.67
CA MET A 1 -60.06 16.47 -31.60
C MET A 1 -58.55 16.41 -31.59
N THR A 2 -57.95 17.18 -30.68
CA THR A 2 -56.50 17.28 -30.55
C THR A 2 -56.10 16.55 -29.29
N VAL A 3 -55.34 15.45 -29.43
CA VAL A 3 -54.84 14.68 -28.31
C VAL A 3 -53.41 15.14 -27.99
N SER A 4 -53.27 15.75 -26.81
CA SER A 4 -51.95 16.18 -26.28
C SER A 4 -51.32 15.05 -25.49
N TYR A 5 -50.12 14.58 -25.95
CA TYR A 5 -49.29 13.64 -25.17
C TYR A 5 -48.33 14.42 -24.31
N GLY A 6 -48.61 14.40 -22.99
CA GLY A 6 -47.67 14.90 -21.99
C GLY A 6 -46.53 13.92 -21.78
N LEU A 7 -45.28 14.31 -22.12
CA LEU A 7 -44.06 13.59 -21.80
C LEU A 7 -43.70 13.89 -20.31
N VAL A 8 -43.83 12.88 -19.46
CA VAL A 8 -43.30 12.93 -18.09
C VAL A 8 -41.87 12.45 -18.10
N ALA A 9 -40.93 13.35 -17.87
CA ALA A 9 -39.52 13.00 -17.69
C ALA A 9 -39.32 12.33 -16.30
N PRO A 10 -38.56 11.21 -16.21
CA PRO A 10 -38.24 10.62 -14.91
C PRO A 10 -37.24 11.51 -14.18
N GLY A 11 -37.64 11.96 -13.00
CA GLY A 11 -36.79 12.71 -12.08
C GLY A 11 -35.56 11.87 -11.69
N ARG A 12 -34.37 12.37 -11.99
CA ARG A 12 -33.11 11.88 -11.42
C ARG A 12 -33.08 12.31 -9.95
N SER A 13 -33.39 11.39 -9.04
CA SER A 13 -33.06 11.55 -7.63
C SER A 13 -31.55 11.42 -7.48
N GLY A 14 -30.86 12.55 -7.39
CA GLY A 14 -29.47 12.64 -6.96
C GLY A 14 -29.40 12.22 -5.47
N GLY A 15 -29.20 10.94 -5.20
CA GLY A 15 -28.82 10.45 -3.90
C GLY A 15 -27.39 10.91 -3.62
N SER A 16 -27.23 11.95 -2.78
CA SER A 16 -25.97 12.19 -2.09
C SER A 16 -25.77 11.03 -1.12
N GLY A 17 -25.05 9.98 -1.57
CA GLY A 17 -24.64 8.87 -0.72
C GLY A 17 -23.69 9.39 0.36
N GLY A 18 -24.24 9.89 1.46
CA GLY A 18 -23.48 10.16 2.66
C GLY A 18 -22.88 8.84 3.15
N ILE A 19 -21.58 8.83 3.44
CA ILE A 19 -20.92 7.68 4.07
C ILE A 19 -21.57 7.52 5.45
N ASP A 20 -22.12 6.34 5.74
CA ASP A 20 -22.55 6.01 7.09
C ASP A 20 -21.30 5.84 7.98
N THR A 21 -20.94 6.91 8.66
CA THR A 21 -19.75 6.98 9.53
C THR A 21 -19.92 6.18 10.83
N THR A 22 -21.13 5.77 11.18
CA THR A 22 -21.39 5.00 12.41
C THR A 22 -20.90 3.56 12.32
N ALA A 23 -20.69 3.03 11.11
CA ALA A 23 -20.19 1.69 10.84
C ALA A 23 -18.67 1.66 10.52
N LEU A 24 -17.99 2.81 10.47
CA LEU A 24 -16.56 2.87 10.20
C LEU A 24 -15.74 2.47 11.43
N LYS A 25 -14.72 1.63 11.21
CA LYS A 25 -13.73 1.36 12.25
C LYS A 25 -12.98 2.64 12.62
N PRO A 26 -12.52 2.78 13.89
CA PRO A 26 -11.72 3.92 14.30
C PRO A 26 -10.38 3.95 13.56
N GLY A 27 -9.83 5.14 13.38
CA GLY A 27 -8.46 5.34 12.93
C GLY A 27 -7.46 5.40 14.08
N LEU A 28 -6.40 6.19 13.91
CA LEU A 28 -5.41 6.45 14.97
C LEU A 28 -6.08 7.16 16.17
N SER A 29 -5.73 6.73 17.38
CA SER A 29 -6.30 7.26 18.61
C SER A 29 -5.90 8.73 18.85
N ASP A 30 -4.63 9.04 18.59
CA ASP A 30 -4.10 10.39 18.51
C ASP A 30 -3.49 10.58 17.12
N PRO A 31 -4.24 11.14 16.14
CA PRO A 31 -3.77 11.20 14.75
C PRO A 31 -2.42 11.90 14.57
N VAL A 32 -2.10 12.88 15.41
CA VAL A 32 -0.84 13.64 15.30
C VAL A 32 0.34 12.84 15.86
N HIS A 33 0.24 12.40 17.09
CA HIS A 33 1.34 11.71 17.76
C HIS A 33 1.52 10.27 17.27
N ASP A 34 0.42 9.57 16.99
CA ASP A 34 0.48 8.20 16.47
C ASP A 34 1.04 8.16 15.05
N SER A 35 0.58 9.04 14.14
CA SER A 35 1.16 9.09 12.79
C SER A 35 2.64 9.46 12.80
N GLN A 36 3.05 10.39 13.66
CA GLN A 36 4.48 10.73 13.81
C GLN A 36 5.31 9.53 14.31
N ARG A 37 4.80 8.79 15.29
CA ARG A 37 5.46 7.59 15.82
C ARG A 37 5.56 6.50 14.76
N ILE A 38 4.45 6.20 14.09
CA ILE A 38 4.39 5.19 13.02
C ILE A 38 5.30 5.59 11.87
N PHE A 39 5.27 6.85 11.43
CA PHE A 39 6.15 7.35 10.37
C PHE A 39 7.64 7.14 10.69
N ARG A 40 8.07 7.40 11.93
CA ARG A 40 9.45 7.13 12.37
C ARG A 40 9.79 5.64 12.32
N SER A 41 8.84 4.76 12.67
CA SER A 41 9.02 3.31 12.55
C SER A 41 9.15 2.88 11.09
N LEU A 42 8.33 3.42 10.18
CA LEU A 42 8.43 3.18 8.75
C LEU A 42 9.76 3.69 8.17
N LEU A 43 10.22 4.87 8.55
CA LEU A 43 11.55 5.37 8.18
C LEU A 43 12.67 4.45 8.71
N THR A 44 12.53 3.93 9.94
CA THR A 44 13.48 2.98 10.52
C THR A 44 13.51 1.68 9.72
N ALA A 45 12.35 1.17 9.28
CA ALA A 45 12.27 -0.03 8.44
C ALA A 45 12.98 0.17 7.08
N LEU A 46 12.83 1.33 6.43
CA LEU A 46 13.56 1.63 5.19
C LEU A 46 15.06 1.89 5.42
N ALA A 47 15.42 2.49 6.56
CA ALA A 47 16.83 2.75 6.89
C ALA A 47 17.59 1.48 7.28
N HIS A 48 16.89 0.42 7.69
CA HIS A 48 17.45 -0.88 8.07
C HIS A 48 16.75 -2.03 7.35
N PRO A 49 16.94 -2.16 6.03
CA PRO A 49 16.21 -3.13 5.21
C PRO A 49 16.35 -4.56 5.71
N GLY A 50 15.24 -5.31 5.61
CA GLY A 50 15.18 -6.70 6.06
C GLY A 50 15.02 -6.89 7.57
N ARG A 51 14.98 -5.81 8.36
CA ARG A 51 14.71 -5.88 9.81
C ARG A 51 13.23 -5.68 10.09
N GLN A 52 12.69 -6.50 10.98
CA GLN A 52 11.34 -6.36 11.51
C GLN A 52 11.25 -5.15 12.44
N VAL A 53 10.21 -4.35 12.26
CA VAL A 53 9.90 -3.18 13.08
C VAL A 53 8.45 -3.27 13.53
N ASP A 54 8.18 -3.22 14.83
CA ASP A 54 6.81 -3.23 15.35
C ASP A 54 6.17 -1.85 15.23
N LEU A 55 4.93 -1.84 14.74
CA LEU A 55 4.05 -0.68 14.73
C LEU A 55 3.09 -0.73 15.93
N ALA A 56 3.66 -0.76 17.13
CA ALA A 56 2.91 -0.90 18.38
C ALA A 56 1.74 0.11 18.48
N GLY A 57 0.55 -0.38 18.83
CA GLY A 57 -0.67 0.42 18.90
C GLY A 57 -1.26 0.76 17.53
N ALA A 58 -0.91 -0.01 16.50
CA ALA A 58 -1.57 0.06 15.19
C ALA A 58 -3.06 -0.23 15.33
N PRO A 59 -3.95 0.56 14.68
CA PRO A 59 -5.37 0.36 14.77
C PRO A 59 -5.81 -0.84 13.91
N GLU A 60 -6.85 -1.54 14.35
CA GLU A 60 -7.52 -2.51 13.49
C GLU A 60 -8.26 -1.82 12.35
N GLY A 61 -7.86 -2.10 11.11
CA GLY A 61 -8.56 -1.65 9.90
C GLY A 61 -9.74 -2.53 9.49
N PRO A 62 -10.46 -2.14 8.43
CA PRO A 62 -11.41 -3.04 7.78
C PRO A 62 -10.68 -4.23 7.18
N LEU A 63 -11.32 -5.41 7.20
CA LEU A 63 -10.79 -6.58 6.49
C LEU A 63 -10.63 -6.27 4.99
N PRO A 64 -9.57 -6.80 4.35
CA PRO A 64 -8.59 -7.78 4.86
C PRO A 64 -7.35 -7.17 5.51
N LEU A 65 -7.32 -5.87 5.85
CA LEU A 65 -6.11 -5.23 6.34
C LEU A 65 -5.70 -5.68 7.73
N ASP A 66 -4.43 -6.03 7.87
CA ASP A 66 -3.74 -6.18 9.14
C ASP A 66 -3.49 -4.81 9.81
N PRO A 67 -3.26 -4.78 11.13
CA PRO A 67 -2.97 -3.54 11.85
C PRO A 67 -1.79 -2.75 11.29
N ALA A 68 -0.66 -3.42 10.92
CA ALA A 68 0.50 -2.73 10.35
C ALA A 68 0.19 -2.09 8.99
N THR A 69 -0.55 -2.78 8.11
CA THR A 69 -0.98 -2.25 6.82
C THR A 69 -1.89 -1.04 7.01
N THR A 70 -2.83 -1.16 7.96
CA THR A 70 -3.75 -0.07 8.32
C THR A 70 -2.99 1.14 8.84
N ALA A 71 -2.05 0.94 9.79
CA ALA A 71 -1.26 2.02 10.36
C ALA A 71 -0.39 2.73 9.31
N ALA A 72 0.25 1.96 8.42
CA ALA A 72 1.02 2.50 7.31
C ALA A 72 0.15 3.32 6.35
N ALA A 73 -1.03 2.80 5.97
CA ALA A 73 -1.97 3.51 5.11
C ALA A 73 -2.46 4.82 5.74
N LEU A 74 -2.89 4.80 7.01
CA LEU A 74 -3.35 6.00 7.73
C LEU A 74 -2.26 7.06 7.92
N THR A 75 -0.98 6.64 7.88
CA THR A 75 0.15 7.53 8.09
C THR A 75 0.70 8.13 6.80
N LEU A 76 0.67 7.36 5.69
CA LEU A 76 1.32 7.73 4.44
C LEU A 76 0.34 8.29 3.40
N LEU A 77 -0.94 7.96 3.49
CA LEU A 77 -1.93 8.36 2.50
C LEU A 77 -2.61 9.67 2.88
N ASP A 78 -2.73 10.56 1.91
CA ASP A 78 -3.41 11.85 2.02
C ASP A 78 -4.10 12.23 0.70
N LEU A 79 -4.60 13.47 0.61
CA LEU A 79 -5.31 14.01 -0.55
C LEU A 79 -4.47 14.01 -1.84
N ASP A 80 -3.15 14.06 -1.73
CA ASP A 80 -2.20 14.15 -2.84
C ASP A 80 -1.55 12.80 -3.17
N ALA A 81 -1.93 11.73 -2.46
CA ALA A 81 -1.38 10.38 -2.60
C ALA A 81 -2.35 9.42 -3.33
N PRO A 82 -2.36 9.35 -4.69
CA PRO A 82 -3.18 8.40 -5.42
C PRO A 82 -2.85 6.96 -5.03
N LEU A 83 -3.87 6.19 -4.65
CA LEU A 83 -3.76 4.82 -4.20
C LEU A 83 -4.37 3.85 -5.21
N TRP A 84 -3.63 2.83 -5.60
CA TRP A 84 -4.16 1.64 -6.24
C TRP A 84 -4.37 0.54 -5.20
N ILE A 85 -5.49 -0.17 -5.29
CA ILE A 85 -5.86 -1.26 -4.35
C ILE A 85 -6.06 -2.52 -5.17
N ASP A 86 -5.56 -3.67 -4.68
CA ASP A 86 -5.84 -4.95 -5.31
C ASP A 86 -7.33 -5.33 -5.18
N TRP A 87 -7.77 -6.26 -6.03
CA TRP A 87 -9.18 -6.62 -6.14
C TRP A 87 -9.75 -7.29 -4.88
N ILE A 88 -8.94 -7.97 -4.06
CA ILE A 88 -9.36 -8.59 -2.81
C ILE A 88 -9.65 -7.54 -1.73
N ALA A 89 -8.76 -6.54 -1.62
CA ALA A 89 -8.91 -5.47 -0.64
C ALA A 89 -9.91 -4.40 -1.09
N ASP A 90 -10.22 -4.30 -2.39
CA ASP A 90 -11.07 -3.24 -2.94
C ASP A 90 -12.56 -3.42 -2.60
N THR A 91 -12.88 -3.29 -1.33
CA THR A 91 -14.23 -3.40 -0.77
C THR A 91 -14.84 -2.02 -0.53
N PRO A 92 -16.20 -1.92 -0.58
CA PRO A 92 -16.87 -0.67 -0.21
C PRO A 92 -16.50 -0.16 1.18
N GLN A 93 -16.27 -1.06 2.13
CA GLN A 93 -15.88 -0.74 3.50
C GLN A 93 -14.49 -0.10 3.55
N LEU A 94 -13.50 -0.70 2.86
CA LEU A 94 -12.16 -0.14 2.80
C LEU A 94 -12.13 1.19 2.07
N ARG A 95 -12.83 1.31 0.93
CA ARG A 95 -12.95 2.58 0.21
C ARG A 95 -13.55 3.68 1.08
N ALA A 96 -14.61 3.38 1.82
CA ALA A 96 -15.24 4.34 2.73
C ALA A 96 -14.29 4.75 3.87
N TYR A 97 -13.58 3.78 4.44
CA TYR A 97 -12.60 3.99 5.51
C TYR A 97 -11.45 4.91 5.07
N LEU A 98 -10.81 4.58 3.96
CA LEU A 98 -9.69 5.39 3.42
C LEU A 98 -10.15 6.78 2.97
N LYS A 99 -11.33 6.88 2.38
CA LYS A 99 -11.90 8.18 2.02
C LYS A 99 -12.17 9.06 3.24
N PHE A 100 -12.65 8.47 4.33
CA PHE A 100 -12.94 9.20 5.56
C PHE A 100 -11.67 9.62 6.30
N HIS A 101 -10.70 8.71 6.47
CA HIS A 101 -9.52 8.96 7.30
C HIS A 101 -8.37 9.62 6.54
N CYS A 102 -8.16 9.29 5.26
CA CYS A 102 -7.02 9.76 4.48
C CYS A 102 -7.44 10.76 3.39
N GLY A 103 -8.67 10.63 2.85
CA GLY A 103 -9.11 11.44 1.72
C GLY A 103 -8.40 11.11 0.40
N CYS A 104 -7.55 10.10 0.35
CA CYS A 104 -6.72 9.77 -0.80
C CYS A 104 -7.56 9.40 -2.04
N PRO A 105 -7.14 9.82 -3.25
CA PRO A 105 -7.75 9.41 -4.49
C PRO A 105 -7.49 7.91 -4.74
N ILE A 106 -8.53 7.13 -5.01
CA ILE A 106 -8.38 5.72 -5.41
C ILE A 106 -8.40 5.65 -6.93
N VAL A 107 -7.33 5.09 -7.53
CA VAL A 107 -7.12 4.99 -8.97
C VAL A 107 -7.21 3.54 -9.47
N GLU A 108 -7.66 3.36 -10.71
CA GLU A 108 -7.83 2.02 -11.29
C GLU A 108 -6.53 1.45 -11.86
N ARG A 109 -5.58 2.31 -12.26
CA ARG A 109 -4.33 1.91 -12.92
C ARG A 109 -3.15 2.07 -11.99
N SER A 110 -2.41 0.99 -11.75
CA SER A 110 -1.20 0.96 -10.91
C SER A 110 -0.12 1.94 -11.39
N GLN A 111 -0.02 2.21 -12.71
CA GLN A 111 0.94 3.15 -13.28
C GLN A 111 0.73 4.61 -12.85
N THR A 112 -0.47 4.95 -12.37
CA THR A 112 -0.82 6.33 -11.97
C THR A 112 -0.89 6.49 -10.46
N ALA A 113 -0.59 5.43 -9.71
CA ALA A 113 -0.62 5.42 -8.26
C ALA A 113 0.72 5.84 -7.65
N ALA A 114 0.67 6.67 -6.61
CA ALA A 114 1.82 6.93 -5.73
C ALA A 114 2.00 5.79 -4.71
N PHE A 115 0.90 5.13 -4.34
CA PHE A 115 0.92 3.97 -3.45
C PHE A 115 0.13 2.80 -4.04
N GLY A 116 0.63 1.59 -3.81
CA GLY A 116 -0.09 0.34 -4.08
C GLY A 116 -0.39 -0.39 -2.78
N LEU A 117 -1.64 -0.77 -2.56
CA LEU A 117 -2.05 -1.62 -1.44
C LEU A 117 -2.35 -3.01 -1.97
N VAL A 118 -1.59 -3.98 -1.52
CA VAL A 118 -1.61 -5.37 -1.99
C VAL A 118 -1.82 -6.30 -0.82
N THR A 119 -2.91 -7.04 -0.82
CA THR A 119 -3.23 -8.10 0.16
C THR A 119 -3.29 -9.49 -0.47
N ASP A 120 -3.19 -9.56 -1.80
CA ASP A 120 -3.11 -10.78 -2.59
C ASP A 120 -1.88 -10.72 -3.51
N PRO A 121 -0.67 -11.02 -2.98
CA PRO A 121 0.57 -10.92 -3.75
C PRO A 121 0.62 -11.85 -4.97
N GLU A 122 -0.05 -12.99 -4.93
CA GLU A 122 -0.08 -13.95 -6.03
C GLU A 122 -0.69 -13.36 -7.31
N ASN A 123 -1.70 -12.50 -7.14
CA ASN A 123 -2.43 -11.89 -8.24
C ASN A 123 -2.08 -10.41 -8.47
N MET A 124 -1.03 -9.90 -7.80
CA MET A 124 -0.60 -8.52 -7.98
C MET A 124 0.01 -8.27 -9.37
N PRO A 125 -0.06 -7.03 -9.91
CA PRO A 125 0.69 -6.66 -11.08
C PRO A 125 2.20 -6.82 -10.89
N ARG A 126 2.94 -7.10 -12.01
CA ARG A 126 4.41 -7.09 -12.01
C ARG A 126 4.93 -5.72 -11.55
N LEU A 127 6.07 -5.69 -10.86
CA LEU A 127 6.61 -4.44 -10.29
C LEU A 127 6.78 -3.33 -11.32
N ALA A 128 7.17 -3.68 -12.56
CA ALA A 128 7.31 -2.73 -13.66
C ALA A 128 5.99 -2.06 -14.11
N LEU A 129 4.82 -2.57 -13.67
CA LEU A 129 3.51 -1.98 -13.98
C LEU A 129 3.05 -0.94 -12.95
N PHE A 130 3.83 -0.66 -11.92
CA PHE A 130 3.61 0.48 -11.04
C PHE A 130 4.40 1.69 -11.52
N ALA A 131 4.11 2.88 -10.98
CA ALA A 131 4.86 4.09 -11.32
C ALA A 131 6.34 3.91 -10.91
N GLN A 132 7.26 4.01 -11.89
CA GLN A 132 8.69 3.79 -11.68
C GLN A 132 9.46 5.08 -11.34
N GLY A 133 8.81 6.23 -11.38
CA GLY A 133 9.47 7.52 -11.41
C GLY A 133 10.02 7.84 -12.80
N ILE A 134 10.67 8.98 -12.92
CA ILE A 134 11.41 9.42 -14.12
C ILE A 134 12.76 10.01 -13.68
N ASP A 135 13.73 10.09 -14.59
CA ASP A 135 15.09 10.55 -14.28
C ASP A 135 15.14 11.90 -13.55
N GLN A 136 14.23 12.83 -13.89
CA GLN A 136 14.14 14.13 -13.24
C GLN A 136 13.43 14.09 -11.89
N TYR A 137 12.55 13.09 -11.68
CA TYR A 137 11.71 12.94 -10.48
C TYR A 137 11.61 11.46 -10.08
N PRO A 138 12.70 10.85 -9.58
CA PRO A 138 12.68 9.46 -9.12
C PRO A 138 11.81 9.26 -7.87
N ASP A 139 11.57 10.33 -7.11
CA ASP A 139 10.67 10.39 -5.95
C ASP A 139 9.19 10.18 -6.29
N ARG A 140 8.82 10.30 -7.58
CA ARG A 140 7.44 10.01 -8.06
C ARG A 140 7.18 8.52 -8.33
N ALA A 141 8.11 7.66 -8.00
CA ALA A 141 7.90 6.22 -8.04
C ALA A 141 6.94 5.76 -6.95
N ALA A 142 6.21 4.67 -7.21
CA ALA A 142 5.26 4.13 -6.26
C ALA A 142 5.95 3.46 -5.06
N THR A 143 5.29 3.54 -3.90
CA THR A 143 5.59 2.72 -2.73
C THR A 143 4.49 1.69 -2.54
N LEU A 144 4.84 0.42 -2.36
CA LEU A 144 3.89 -0.66 -2.18
C LEU A 144 3.76 -1.02 -0.70
N LEU A 145 2.54 -1.09 -0.20
CA LEU A 145 2.17 -1.70 1.07
C LEU A 145 1.75 -3.14 0.74
N LEU A 146 2.65 -4.10 0.95
CA LEU A 146 2.48 -5.49 0.56
C LEU A 146 2.26 -6.35 1.81
N GLN A 147 1.00 -6.70 2.06
CA GLN A 147 0.62 -7.54 3.18
C GLN A 147 0.86 -9.00 2.87
N LEU A 148 1.58 -9.68 3.74
CA LEU A 148 1.96 -11.07 3.61
C LEU A 148 1.35 -11.91 4.73
N PRO A 149 1.15 -13.21 4.51
CA PRO A 149 0.70 -14.12 5.56
C PRO A 149 1.76 -14.35 6.65
N ASP A 150 3.05 -14.24 6.28
CA ASP A 150 4.17 -14.33 7.21
C ASP A 150 5.40 -13.61 6.64
N LEU A 151 6.21 -13.01 7.52
CA LEU A 151 7.49 -12.37 7.15
C LEU A 151 8.66 -13.35 7.16
N GLU A 152 8.41 -14.63 7.47
CA GLU A 152 9.38 -15.71 7.54
C GLU A 152 8.82 -16.97 6.87
N GLY A 153 9.67 -18.01 6.69
CA GLY A 153 9.24 -19.33 6.22
C GLY A 153 9.10 -19.50 4.71
N GLY A 154 9.28 -18.45 3.93
CA GLY A 154 9.32 -18.53 2.47
C GLY A 154 10.72 -18.85 1.90
N PRO A 155 10.89 -18.81 0.57
CA PRO A 155 12.19 -18.95 -0.07
C PRO A 155 13.16 -17.85 0.40
N ALA A 156 14.34 -18.29 0.88
CA ALA A 156 15.33 -17.36 1.45
C ALA A 156 16.11 -16.63 0.34
N VAL A 157 16.29 -15.34 0.53
CA VAL A 157 17.20 -14.50 -0.27
C VAL A 157 18.18 -13.80 0.66
N THR A 158 19.31 -13.38 0.10
CA THR A 158 20.30 -12.56 0.80
C THR A 158 20.18 -11.12 0.32
N LEU A 159 19.88 -10.19 1.25
CA LEU A 159 19.80 -8.77 0.96
C LEU A 159 21.15 -8.08 1.22
N ARG A 160 21.53 -7.15 0.31
CA ARG A 160 22.72 -6.31 0.39
C ARG A 160 22.40 -4.90 -0.07
N GLY A 161 23.04 -3.91 0.52
CA GLY A 161 22.90 -2.52 0.10
C GLY A 161 22.92 -1.52 1.25
N PRO A 162 22.56 -0.26 0.99
CA PRO A 162 22.52 0.79 2.00
C PRO A 162 21.69 0.39 3.23
N GLY A 163 22.21 0.68 4.44
CA GLY A 163 21.52 0.31 5.70
C GLY A 163 21.80 -1.12 6.18
N ILE A 164 22.46 -1.95 5.36
CA ILE A 164 22.89 -3.31 5.70
C ILE A 164 24.43 -3.34 5.78
N ARG A 165 24.98 -3.77 6.94
CA ARG A 165 26.44 -3.75 7.16
C ARG A 165 27.19 -4.68 6.20
N ASP A 166 26.74 -5.94 6.12
CA ASP A 166 27.35 -6.98 5.27
C ASP A 166 26.28 -7.62 4.39
N SER A 167 25.42 -8.41 4.98
CA SER A 167 24.23 -9.00 4.36
C SER A 167 23.23 -9.41 5.43
N ILE A 168 21.96 -9.57 5.03
CA ILE A 168 20.90 -10.11 5.89
C ILE A 168 20.08 -11.13 5.12
N GLY A 169 19.74 -12.25 5.76
CA GLY A 169 18.80 -13.23 5.22
C GLY A 169 17.38 -12.69 5.33
N PHE A 170 16.58 -12.92 4.30
CA PHE A 170 15.17 -12.55 4.29
C PHE A 170 14.38 -13.66 3.57
N ALA A 171 13.31 -14.14 4.19
CA ALA A 171 12.55 -15.30 3.72
C ALA A 171 11.04 -15.12 3.88
N PRO A 172 10.42 -14.06 3.31
CA PRO A 172 9.00 -13.81 3.44
C PRO A 172 8.18 -14.89 2.72
N ALA A 173 7.09 -15.35 3.33
CA ALA A 173 6.16 -16.29 2.73
C ALA A 173 5.07 -15.56 1.93
N GLY A 174 4.46 -16.25 0.96
CA GLY A 174 3.31 -15.75 0.20
C GLY A 174 3.67 -14.83 -0.96
N LEU A 175 4.95 -14.70 -1.33
CA LEU A 175 5.35 -14.01 -2.55
C LEU A 175 5.25 -14.95 -3.75
N PRO A 176 4.84 -14.46 -4.94
CA PRO A 176 4.82 -15.26 -6.15
C PRO A 176 6.24 -15.61 -6.63
N ASP A 177 6.41 -16.73 -7.32
CA ASP A 177 7.71 -17.24 -7.78
C ASP A 177 8.52 -16.24 -8.61
N TRP A 178 7.84 -15.35 -9.32
CA TRP A 178 8.48 -14.35 -10.17
C TRP A 178 9.00 -13.13 -9.39
N PHE A 179 8.60 -12.93 -8.12
CA PHE A 179 8.81 -11.69 -7.38
C PHE A 179 10.29 -11.29 -7.29
N TRP A 180 11.17 -12.20 -6.90
CA TRP A 180 12.59 -11.87 -6.75
C TRP A 180 13.30 -11.59 -8.08
N ASN A 181 12.79 -12.15 -9.19
CA ASN A 181 13.26 -11.78 -10.53
C ASN A 181 12.88 -10.33 -10.87
N ASP A 182 11.63 -9.94 -10.60
CA ASP A 182 11.17 -8.56 -10.80
C ASP A 182 11.89 -7.59 -9.87
N TRP A 183 12.14 -7.99 -8.62
CA TRP A 183 12.89 -7.18 -7.68
C TRP A 183 14.32 -6.89 -8.19
N ARG A 184 15.02 -7.86 -8.74
CA ARG A 184 16.34 -7.64 -9.35
C ARG A 184 16.31 -6.64 -10.50
N LEU A 185 15.28 -6.72 -11.36
CA LEU A 185 15.07 -5.75 -12.43
C LEU A 185 14.72 -4.36 -11.88
N ASN A 186 13.92 -4.30 -10.83
CA ASN A 186 13.58 -3.06 -10.13
C ASN A 186 14.83 -2.37 -9.56
N ALA A 187 15.66 -3.11 -8.82
CA ALA A 187 16.88 -2.58 -8.23
C ALA A 187 17.92 -2.15 -9.28
N ALA A 188 17.98 -2.84 -10.42
CA ALA A 188 18.89 -2.49 -11.53
C ALA A 188 18.54 -1.13 -12.19
N GLN A 189 17.33 -0.61 -11.99
CA GLN A 189 16.91 0.69 -12.51
C GLN A 189 17.20 1.85 -11.56
N PHE A 190 17.79 1.59 -10.37
CA PHE A 190 18.08 2.67 -9.42
C PHE A 190 18.72 3.91 -10.12
N PRO A 191 18.23 5.15 -9.88
CA PRO A 191 17.31 5.58 -8.80
C PRO A 191 15.81 5.38 -9.09
N LEU A 192 15.44 4.84 -10.23
CA LEU A 192 14.06 4.49 -10.57
C LEU A 192 13.64 3.17 -9.89
N GLY A 193 12.35 2.84 -10.00
CA GLY A 193 11.80 1.61 -9.41
C GLY A 193 10.96 1.88 -8.17
N VAL A 194 10.26 0.86 -7.68
CA VAL A 194 9.35 0.95 -6.53
C VAL A 194 10.05 0.59 -5.21
N ASP A 195 9.58 1.18 -4.12
CA ASP A 195 9.92 0.76 -2.76
C ASP A 195 8.81 -0.09 -2.17
N ILE A 196 9.12 -0.98 -1.22
CA ILE A 196 8.13 -1.87 -0.63
C ILE A 196 8.20 -1.82 0.89
N PHE A 197 7.04 -1.78 1.53
CA PHE A 197 6.82 -2.16 2.90
C PHE A 197 6.10 -3.51 2.93
N PHE A 198 6.75 -4.56 3.40
CA PHE A 198 6.11 -5.82 3.74
C PHE A 198 5.47 -5.70 5.11
N THR A 199 4.22 -6.08 5.24
CA THR A 199 3.48 -6.03 6.49
C THR A 199 2.88 -7.40 6.83
N CYS A 200 2.83 -7.72 8.12
CA CYS A 200 2.15 -8.89 8.66
C CYS A 200 1.79 -8.62 10.13
N GLY A 201 0.53 -8.80 10.51
CA GLY A 201 0.06 -8.49 11.85
C GLY A 201 0.35 -7.03 12.23
N GLU A 202 1.19 -6.82 13.24
CA GLU A 202 1.62 -5.48 13.70
C GLU A 202 3.04 -5.12 13.24
N THR A 203 3.68 -5.97 12.41
CA THR A 203 5.09 -5.83 12.01
C THR A 203 5.25 -5.35 10.59
N VAL A 204 6.28 -4.53 10.35
CA VAL A 204 6.68 -4.05 9.02
C VAL A 204 8.16 -4.31 8.77
N ILE A 205 8.49 -4.62 7.51
CA ILE A 205 9.85 -4.66 6.98
C ILE A 205 9.92 -3.74 5.76
N GLY A 206 10.92 -2.86 5.71
CA GLY A 206 11.18 -2.00 4.55
C GLY A 206 12.15 -2.66 3.56
N LEU A 207 11.85 -2.51 2.27
CA LEU A 207 12.73 -2.92 1.18
C LEU A 207 12.81 -1.76 0.17
N PRO A 208 13.77 -0.83 0.34
CA PRO A 208 13.99 0.25 -0.62
C PRO A 208 14.61 -0.27 -1.91
N ARG A 209 14.28 0.37 -3.03
CA ARG A 209 14.71 0.04 -4.40
C ARG A 209 16.23 -0.05 -4.61
N SER A 210 17.00 0.50 -3.68
CA SER A 210 18.48 0.43 -3.70
C SER A 210 19.05 -0.90 -3.17
N ILE A 211 18.21 -1.82 -2.70
CA ILE A 211 18.63 -3.09 -2.09
C ILE A 211 18.70 -4.18 -3.16
N LEU A 212 19.84 -4.86 -3.20
CA LEU A 212 20.05 -6.04 -4.02
C LEU A 212 19.56 -7.29 -3.28
N ALA A 213 18.87 -8.20 -3.98
CA ALA A 213 18.44 -9.50 -3.47
C ALA A 213 19.08 -10.61 -4.29
N GLU A 214 19.84 -11.47 -3.62
CA GLU A 214 20.55 -12.62 -4.19
C GLU A 214 19.94 -13.92 -3.62
N GLY A 215 19.60 -14.87 -4.48
CA GLY A 215 19.06 -16.17 -4.10
C GLY A 215 18.71 -17.00 -5.32
#